data_1cdd00dd2aeca3d808dce28b41c92b47
#
_entry.id   1cdd00dd2aeca3d808dce28b41c92b47
#
_cell.length_a   1.000
_cell.length_b   1.000
_cell.length_c   1.000
_cell.angle_alpha   90.00
_cell.angle_beta   90.00
_cell.angle_gamma   90.00
#
_symmetry.space_group_name_H-M   'P 1'
#
loop_
_entity.id
_entity.type
_entity.pdbx_description
1 polymer ?
#
loop_
_entity_poly.entity_id
_entity_poly.type
_entity_poly.pdbx_seq_one_letter_code
_entity_poly.pdbx_strand_id
1 'polypeptide(L)'
;MRNLPLQTAALLVAGTLTAVGAQAQSGTYAVKQLTPETAVKAVRAALEDCRKRGYQVAVAVVDRAGVAQALMRDRFAGPHTVSTAINKGWTAISFRTDTLEFSKATEGTSGSAGIRMMPNVVAVGGGVNIASGGTTVGAIGVSGAPTSEADDACAKAGIAAIRDELDF
;
A
#
# COMPACT_ATOMS: atom_id res chain seq x y z
N MET A 1 -25.43 -71.67 -53.55
CA MET A 1 -25.41 -71.32 -52.12
C MET A 1 -24.03 -70.72 -51.87
N ARG A 2 -23.97 -69.37 -51.72
CA ARG A 2 -22.71 -68.64 -51.63
C ARG A 2 -22.57 -68.12 -50.20
N ASN A 3 -21.59 -68.61 -49.47
CA ASN A 3 -21.29 -68.16 -48.14
C ASN A 3 -20.53 -66.81 -48.19
N LEU A 4 -21.02 -65.79 -47.54
CA LEU A 4 -20.34 -64.53 -47.32
C LEU A 4 -19.62 -64.58 -45.97
N PRO A 5 -18.35 -64.14 -45.86
CA PRO A 5 -17.68 -64.03 -44.57
C PRO A 5 -17.99 -62.72 -43.91
N LEU A 6 -18.36 -62.78 -42.63
CA LEU A 6 -18.50 -61.62 -41.74
C LEU A 6 -17.11 -61.03 -41.45
N GLN A 7 -16.87 -59.80 -41.87
CA GLN A 7 -15.69 -58.98 -41.43
C GLN A 7 -16.02 -58.23 -40.20
N THR A 8 -15.43 -58.62 -39.08
CA THR A 8 -15.47 -57.83 -37.81
C THR A 8 -14.46 -56.72 -37.88
N ALA A 9 -14.95 -55.49 -37.97
CA ALA A 9 -14.14 -54.26 -37.85
C ALA A 9 -13.90 -53.96 -36.36
N ALA A 10 -12.66 -54.08 -35.91
CA ALA A 10 -12.25 -53.65 -34.58
C ALA A 10 -11.98 -52.12 -34.59
N LEU A 11 -12.81 -51.32 -33.90
CA LEU A 11 -12.54 -49.90 -33.64
C LEU A 11 -11.50 -49.78 -32.53
N LEU A 12 -10.31 -49.33 -32.88
CA LEU A 12 -9.29 -48.89 -31.94
C LEU A 12 -9.62 -47.43 -31.50
N VAL A 13 -10.12 -47.27 -30.28
CA VAL A 13 -10.26 -45.96 -29.64
C VAL A 13 -8.90 -45.58 -29.04
N ALA A 14 -8.19 -44.69 -29.72
CA ALA A 14 -6.96 -44.11 -29.20
C ALA A 14 -7.33 -43.02 -28.18
N GLY A 15 -7.30 -43.37 -26.89
CA GLY A 15 -7.46 -42.42 -25.80
C GLY A 15 -6.23 -41.50 -25.67
N THR A 16 -6.35 -40.23 -26.02
CA THR A 16 -5.32 -39.20 -25.73
C THR A 16 -5.33 -38.89 -24.25
N LEU A 17 -4.37 -39.42 -23.49
CA LEU A 17 -4.10 -38.92 -22.12
C LEU A 17 -3.53 -37.51 -22.22
N THR A 18 -4.35 -36.49 -21.92
CA THR A 18 -3.85 -35.16 -21.66
C THR A 18 -3.19 -35.17 -20.27
N ALA A 19 -1.86 -35.14 -20.23
CA ALA A 19 -1.12 -34.93 -19.00
C ALA A 19 -1.42 -33.50 -18.49
N VAL A 20 -2.24 -33.40 -17.46
CA VAL A 20 -2.40 -32.15 -16.69
C VAL A 20 -1.09 -31.96 -15.94
N GLY A 21 -0.20 -31.11 -16.47
CA GLY A 21 1.03 -30.75 -15.82
C GLY A 21 0.71 -30.10 -14.46
N ALA A 22 1.06 -30.78 -13.38
CA ALA A 22 1.05 -30.17 -12.05
C ALA A 22 2.04 -29.01 -12.07
N GLN A 23 1.53 -27.77 -12.11
CA GLN A 23 2.38 -26.57 -11.93
C GLN A 23 2.84 -26.57 -10.49
N ALA A 24 4.14 -26.77 -10.27
CA ALA A 24 4.72 -26.60 -8.95
C ALA A 24 4.48 -25.16 -8.48
N GLN A 25 3.81 -24.98 -7.35
CA GLN A 25 3.64 -23.68 -6.73
C GLN A 25 5.02 -23.13 -6.39
N SER A 26 5.33 -21.91 -6.91
CA SER A 26 6.58 -21.24 -6.57
C SER A 26 6.62 -20.94 -5.06
N GLY A 27 7.69 -21.32 -4.39
CA GLY A 27 7.94 -20.95 -2.99
C GLY A 27 8.32 -19.48 -2.81
N THR A 28 8.33 -18.67 -3.89
CA THR A 28 8.65 -17.25 -3.89
C THR A 28 7.58 -16.45 -4.63
N TYR A 29 7.46 -15.14 -4.28
CA TYR A 29 6.56 -14.23 -4.97
C TYR A 29 7.23 -12.86 -5.18
N ALA A 30 6.84 -12.16 -6.23
CA ALA A 30 7.27 -10.79 -6.51
C ALA A 30 6.38 -9.79 -5.75
N VAL A 31 7.00 -8.74 -5.24
CA VAL A 31 6.31 -7.65 -4.54
C VAL A 31 6.53 -6.34 -5.29
N LYS A 32 5.45 -5.68 -5.69
CA LYS A 32 5.50 -4.33 -6.26
C LYS A 32 5.71 -3.32 -5.13
N GLN A 33 6.73 -2.47 -5.25
CA GLN A 33 7.07 -1.43 -4.28
C GLN A 33 7.44 -0.14 -5.01
N LEU A 34 7.41 1.00 -4.31
CA LEU A 34 7.94 2.25 -4.82
C LEU A 34 9.45 2.18 -4.98
N THR A 35 9.98 2.88 -5.99
CA THR A 35 11.40 3.16 -6.06
C THR A 35 11.77 4.25 -5.03
N PRO A 36 13.01 4.29 -4.52
CA PRO A 36 13.46 5.38 -3.64
C PRO A 36 13.28 6.77 -4.26
N GLU A 37 13.48 6.90 -5.57
CA GLU A 37 13.34 8.15 -6.31
C GLU A 37 11.88 8.64 -6.29
N THR A 38 10.92 7.77 -6.55
CA THR A 38 9.49 8.07 -6.49
C THR A 38 9.07 8.41 -5.05
N ALA A 39 9.60 7.69 -4.06
CA ALA A 39 9.35 7.99 -2.64
C ALA A 39 9.86 9.39 -2.25
N VAL A 40 11.08 9.78 -2.67
CA VAL A 40 11.65 11.12 -2.44
C VAL A 40 10.81 12.20 -3.11
N LYS A 41 10.33 11.97 -4.35
CA LYS A 41 9.46 12.90 -5.07
C LYS A 41 8.15 13.16 -4.31
N ALA A 42 7.51 12.09 -3.81
CA ALA A 42 6.29 12.20 -3.01
C ALA A 42 6.52 12.97 -1.71
N VAL A 43 7.59 12.64 -0.96
CA VAL A 43 7.96 13.33 0.28
C VAL A 43 8.18 14.82 0.04
N ARG A 44 8.94 15.19 -1.00
CA ARG A 44 9.21 16.59 -1.33
C ARG A 44 7.94 17.34 -1.67
N ALA A 45 7.08 16.77 -2.51
CA ALA A 45 5.85 17.42 -2.94
C ALA A 45 4.89 17.65 -1.75
N ALA A 46 4.74 16.69 -0.85
CA ALA A 46 3.94 16.84 0.36
C ALA A 46 4.49 17.94 1.28
N LEU A 47 5.81 17.97 1.48
CA LEU A 47 6.47 19.00 2.28
C LEU A 47 6.27 20.40 1.70
N GLU A 48 6.40 20.55 0.38
CA GLU A 48 6.20 21.81 -0.33
C GLU A 48 4.74 22.28 -0.26
N ASP A 49 3.77 21.36 -0.38
CA ASP A 49 2.34 21.70 -0.24
C ASP A 49 2.05 22.22 1.18
N CYS A 50 2.53 21.54 2.22
CA CYS A 50 2.42 22.01 3.59
C CYS A 50 3.07 23.39 3.81
N ARG A 51 4.25 23.64 3.23
CA ARG A 51 4.92 24.96 3.29
C ARG A 51 4.09 26.07 2.65
N LYS A 52 3.48 25.80 1.48
CA LYS A 52 2.57 26.77 0.82
C LYS A 52 1.38 27.13 1.69
N ARG A 53 0.94 26.22 2.56
CA ARG A 53 -0.12 26.46 3.55
C ARG A 53 0.40 27.09 4.85
N GLY A 54 1.70 27.34 4.97
CA GLY A 54 2.32 27.93 6.16
C GLY A 54 2.67 26.92 7.26
N TYR A 55 2.65 25.61 6.98
CA TYR A 55 2.90 24.58 7.98
C TYR A 55 4.34 24.05 7.91
N GLN A 56 4.88 23.68 9.07
CA GLN A 56 6.20 23.09 9.22
C GLN A 56 6.02 21.63 9.69
N VAL A 57 6.27 20.68 8.79
CA VAL A 57 5.94 19.27 9.01
C VAL A 57 7.15 18.36 8.82
N ALA A 58 7.04 17.12 9.29
CA ALA A 58 7.80 15.99 8.79
C ALA A 58 6.93 15.14 7.86
N VAL A 59 7.54 14.62 6.82
CA VAL A 59 6.92 13.72 5.85
C VAL A 59 7.76 12.47 5.72
N ALA A 60 7.15 11.30 5.76
CA ALA A 60 7.81 10.02 5.53
C ALA A 60 7.02 9.19 4.51
N VAL A 61 7.72 8.51 3.61
CA VAL A 61 7.17 7.41 2.82
C VAL A 61 7.71 6.11 3.39
N VAL A 62 6.82 5.17 3.68
CA VAL A 62 7.15 3.82 4.14
C VAL A 62 6.81 2.81 3.04
N ASP A 63 7.57 1.72 3.00
CA ASP A 63 7.33 0.59 2.10
C ASP A 63 6.16 -0.29 2.59
N ARG A 64 5.92 -1.40 1.90
CA ARG A 64 4.87 -2.37 2.26
C ARG A 64 5.09 -3.08 3.60
N ALA A 65 6.33 -3.09 4.09
CA ALA A 65 6.68 -3.63 5.41
C ALA A 65 6.59 -2.56 6.51
N GLY A 66 6.24 -1.31 6.17
CA GLY A 66 6.18 -0.19 7.10
C GLY A 66 7.55 0.42 7.42
N VAL A 67 8.59 0.07 6.66
CA VAL A 67 9.93 0.61 6.83
C VAL A 67 10.08 1.90 6.04
N ALA A 68 10.66 2.94 6.66
CA ALA A 68 10.84 4.23 6.01
C ALA A 68 11.83 4.14 4.84
N GLN A 69 11.39 4.54 3.63
CA GLN A 69 12.22 4.64 2.43
C GLN A 69 12.75 6.05 2.22
N ALA A 70 11.93 7.07 2.51
CA ALA A 70 12.32 8.46 2.39
C ALA A 70 11.68 9.26 3.53
N LEU A 71 12.43 10.26 4.04
CA LEU A 71 11.94 11.15 5.08
C LEU A 71 12.55 12.54 4.91
N MET A 72 11.72 13.56 5.07
CA MET A 72 12.17 14.95 5.22
C MET A 72 11.43 15.62 6.38
N ARG A 73 12.16 16.42 7.15
CA ARG A 73 11.60 17.25 8.21
C ARG A 73 11.90 18.71 7.91
N ASP A 74 10.92 19.57 8.02
CA ASP A 74 11.12 21.00 7.90
C ASP A 74 11.87 21.56 9.14
N ARG A 75 12.55 22.68 8.93
CA ARG A 75 13.51 23.27 9.91
C ARG A 75 12.90 23.53 11.29
N PHE A 76 11.62 23.90 11.34
CA PHE A 76 10.93 24.24 12.59
C PHE A 76 9.85 23.20 12.96
N ALA A 77 9.72 22.12 12.24
CA ALA A 77 8.84 21.04 12.66
C ALA A 77 9.32 20.43 13.99
N GLY A 78 8.39 20.18 14.90
CA GLY A 78 8.68 19.67 16.23
C GLY A 78 9.43 18.32 16.19
N PRO A 79 10.26 18.00 17.19
CA PRO A 79 11.08 16.78 17.17
C PRO A 79 10.24 15.49 17.12
N HIS A 80 9.02 15.49 17.67
CA HIS A 80 8.10 14.35 17.63
C HIS A 80 7.56 14.06 16.22
N THR A 81 7.56 15.06 15.32
CA THR A 81 6.92 14.91 14.00
C THR A 81 7.56 13.83 13.14
N VAL A 82 8.85 13.57 13.31
CA VAL A 82 9.59 12.55 12.55
C VAL A 82 9.04 11.15 12.83
N SER A 83 9.02 10.74 14.09
CA SER A 83 8.47 9.43 14.48
C SER A 83 6.97 9.34 14.22
N THR A 84 6.23 10.43 14.45
CA THR A 84 4.79 10.46 14.18
C THR A 84 4.49 10.31 12.69
N ALA A 85 5.23 10.95 11.79
CA ALA A 85 5.06 10.78 10.34
C ALA A 85 5.32 9.33 9.91
N ILE A 86 6.41 8.72 10.37
CA ILE A 86 6.70 7.30 10.11
C ILE A 86 5.55 6.42 10.63
N ASN A 87 5.12 6.63 11.86
CA ASN A 87 4.10 5.80 12.50
C ASN A 87 2.70 6.00 11.90
N LYS A 88 2.36 7.20 11.37
CA LYS A 88 1.15 7.39 10.57
C LYS A 88 1.20 6.58 9.27
N GLY A 89 2.31 6.61 8.55
CA GLY A 89 2.51 5.76 7.37
C GLY A 89 2.47 4.27 7.72
N TRP A 90 3.14 3.87 8.81
CA TRP A 90 3.12 2.50 9.31
C TRP A 90 1.70 2.05 9.68
N THR A 91 0.92 2.89 10.34
CA THR A 91 -0.48 2.59 10.69
C THR A 91 -1.32 2.41 9.42
N ALA A 92 -1.20 3.31 8.45
CA ALA A 92 -1.95 3.23 7.20
C ALA A 92 -1.68 1.92 6.45
N ILE A 93 -0.39 1.54 6.28
CA ILE A 93 -0.03 0.32 5.55
C ILE A 93 -0.39 -0.95 6.32
N SER A 94 -0.23 -0.97 7.65
CA SER A 94 -0.50 -2.12 8.50
C SER A 94 -1.98 -2.48 8.54
N PHE A 95 -2.84 -1.47 8.63
CA PHE A 95 -4.30 -1.65 8.69
C PHE A 95 -5.00 -1.49 7.33
N ARG A 96 -4.25 -1.17 6.27
CA ARG A 96 -4.76 -0.95 4.90
C ARG A 96 -5.90 0.07 4.85
N THR A 97 -5.80 1.08 5.71
CA THR A 97 -6.81 2.12 5.91
C THR A 97 -6.09 3.44 6.13
N ASP A 98 -6.52 4.50 5.50
CA ASP A 98 -5.96 5.82 5.74
C ASP A 98 -6.23 6.24 7.19
N THR A 99 -5.25 6.87 7.84
CA THR A 99 -5.33 7.10 9.29
C THR A 99 -6.45 8.05 9.69
N LEU A 100 -6.97 8.88 8.81
CA LEU A 100 -8.13 9.72 9.07
C LEU A 100 -9.40 8.84 9.25
N GLU A 101 -9.60 7.84 8.40
CA GLU A 101 -10.70 6.88 8.52
C GLU A 101 -10.45 5.90 9.68
N PHE A 102 -9.22 5.45 9.85
CA PHE A 102 -8.83 4.59 10.97
C PHE A 102 -9.11 5.25 12.33
N SER A 103 -8.85 6.57 12.44
CA SER A 103 -9.16 7.34 13.63
C SER A 103 -10.65 7.27 13.99
N LYS A 104 -11.52 7.51 13.02
CA LYS A 104 -12.99 7.43 13.20
C LYS A 104 -13.45 6.02 13.58
N ALA A 105 -12.93 5.00 12.88
CA ALA A 105 -13.31 3.61 13.11
C ALA A 105 -12.91 3.05 14.47
N THR A 106 -11.88 3.64 15.09
CA THR A 106 -11.33 3.21 16.38
C THR A 106 -11.64 4.17 17.53
N GLU A 107 -12.54 5.15 17.32
CA GLU A 107 -12.86 6.18 18.32
C GLU A 107 -13.77 5.68 19.44
N GLY A 108 -13.57 6.25 20.63
CA GLY A 108 -14.48 6.11 21.77
C GLY A 108 -14.66 4.67 22.24
N THR A 109 -15.92 4.21 22.26
CA THR A 109 -16.33 2.88 22.72
C THR A 109 -16.43 1.85 21.60
N SER A 110 -15.85 2.11 20.43
CA SER A 110 -15.85 1.12 19.35
C SER A 110 -15.18 -0.18 19.80
N GLY A 111 -15.64 -1.32 19.29
CA GLY A 111 -15.01 -2.63 19.57
C GLY A 111 -13.53 -2.70 19.19
N SER A 112 -13.07 -1.78 18.34
CA SER A 112 -11.69 -1.67 17.85
C SER A 112 -10.85 -0.63 18.61
N ALA A 113 -11.40 0.06 19.63
CA ALA A 113 -10.70 1.15 20.33
C ALA A 113 -9.36 0.70 20.97
N GLY A 114 -9.27 -0.55 21.42
CA GLY A 114 -8.07 -1.13 22.01
C GLY A 114 -6.85 -1.16 21.06
N ILE A 115 -7.07 -1.12 19.75
CA ILE A 115 -5.99 -1.09 18.74
C ILE A 115 -5.09 0.13 18.92
N ARG A 116 -5.64 1.25 19.37
CA ARG A 116 -4.88 2.49 19.62
C ARG A 116 -3.77 2.33 20.65
N MET A 117 -3.83 1.30 21.49
CA MET A 117 -2.83 1.00 22.51
C MET A 117 -1.66 0.17 21.98
N MET A 118 -1.73 -0.31 20.74
CA MET A 118 -0.64 -1.07 20.14
C MET A 118 0.57 -0.15 19.85
N PRO A 119 1.79 -0.65 20.07
CA PRO A 119 3.00 0.10 19.71
C PRO A 119 2.98 0.56 18.24
N ASN A 120 3.47 1.75 17.97
CA ASN A 120 3.56 2.41 16.66
C ASN A 120 2.21 2.83 16.04
N VAL A 121 1.07 2.45 16.62
CA VAL A 121 -0.23 2.92 16.11
C VAL A 121 -0.42 4.40 16.38
N VAL A 122 -0.72 5.16 15.33
CA VAL A 122 -1.11 6.57 15.40
C VAL A 122 -2.46 6.74 14.72
N ALA A 123 -3.53 6.75 15.52
CA ALA A 123 -4.90 6.94 15.06
C ALA A 123 -5.23 8.44 14.89
N VAL A 124 -4.47 9.13 14.05
CA VAL A 124 -4.62 10.55 13.72
C VAL A 124 -4.34 10.73 12.23
N GLY A 125 -5.19 11.45 11.50
CA GLY A 125 -5.07 11.64 10.05
C GLY A 125 -3.71 12.17 9.60
N GLY A 126 -3.38 11.92 8.34
CA GLY A 126 -2.11 12.25 7.70
C GLY A 126 -1.28 11.03 7.27
N GLY A 127 -1.72 9.81 7.58
CA GLY A 127 -1.20 8.58 6.99
C GLY A 127 -2.11 8.12 5.86
N VAL A 128 -1.59 8.05 4.64
CA VAL A 128 -2.37 7.74 3.43
C VAL A 128 -1.69 6.62 2.65
N ASN A 129 -2.45 5.60 2.27
CA ASN A 129 -1.96 4.49 1.47
C ASN A 129 -1.62 4.94 0.04
N ILE A 130 -0.54 4.41 -0.52
CA ILE A 130 -0.13 4.61 -1.91
C ILE A 130 -0.45 3.32 -2.66
N ALA A 131 -1.31 3.43 -3.67
CA ALA A 131 -1.70 2.29 -4.50
C ALA A 131 -1.23 2.47 -5.94
N SER A 132 -0.90 1.36 -6.62
CA SER A 132 -0.54 1.29 -8.02
C SER A 132 -1.18 0.06 -8.65
N GLY A 133 -2.01 0.27 -9.68
CA GLY A 133 -2.76 -0.83 -10.32
C GLY A 133 -3.62 -1.62 -9.34
N GLY A 134 -4.29 -0.96 -8.39
CA GLY A 134 -5.13 -1.59 -7.37
C GLY A 134 -4.37 -2.30 -6.24
N THR A 135 -3.03 -2.29 -6.27
CA THR A 135 -2.19 -2.89 -5.22
C THR A 135 -1.56 -1.80 -4.36
N THR A 136 -1.63 -1.92 -3.03
CA THR A 136 -0.91 -1.01 -2.14
C THR A 136 0.58 -1.27 -2.23
N VAL A 137 1.37 -0.23 -2.54
CA VAL A 137 2.82 -0.28 -2.77
C VAL A 137 3.62 0.39 -1.66
N GLY A 138 2.97 1.08 -0.74
CA GLY A 138 3.55 1.78 0.40
C GLY A 138 2.53 2.71 1.03
N ALA A 139 2.97 3.59 1.91
CA ALA A 139 2.16 4.66 2.48
C ALA A 139 3.00 5.91 2.73
N ILE A 140 2.35 7.07 2.72
CA ILE A 140 2.95 8.35 3.13
C ILE A 140 2.37 8.77 4.46
N GLY A 141 3.20 9.31 5.35
CA GLY A 141 2.77 9.93 6.60
C GLY A 141 3.25 11.36 6.71
N VAL A 142 2.38 12.25 7.16
CA VAL A 142 2.66 13.67 7.41
C VAL A 142 2.30 14.00 8.84
N SER A 143 3.14 14.79 9.51
CA SER A 143 2.90 15.25 10.89
C SER A 143 3.48 16.63 11.11
N GLY A 144 2.69 17.51 11.73
CA GLY A 144 3.12 18.85 12.13
C GLY A 144 2.17 19.98 11.74
N ALA A 145 1.18 19.73 10.88
CA ALA A 145 0.13 20.69 10.60
C ALA A 145 -0.84 20.82 11.80
N PRO A 146 -1.61 21.92 11.88
CA PRO A 146 -2.45 22.19 13.05
C PRO A 146 -3.62 21.21 13.21
N THR A 147 -4.05 20.53 12.14
CA THR A 147 -5.14 19.54 12.19
C THR A 147 -4.75 18.28 11.44
N SER A 148 -5.41 17.18 11.77
CA SER A 148 -5.24 15.89 11.09
C SER A 148 -5.63 15.94 9.61
N GLU A 149 -6.63 16.75 9.27
CA GLU A 149 -7.09 16.98 7.90
C GLU A 149 -6.07 17.77 7.08
N ALA A 150 -5.34 18.68 7.71
CA ALA A 150 -4.27 19.44 7.04
C ALA A 150 -3.07 18.54 6.74
N ASP A 151 -2.66 17.69 7.69
CA ASP A 151 -1.65 16.65 7.44
C ASP A 151 -2.08 15.70 6.30
N ASP A 152 -3.34 15.25 6.31
CA ASP A 152 -3.92 14.37 5.30
C ASP A 152 -3.94 15.02 3.90
N ALA A 153 -4.28 16.30 3.83
CA ALA A 153 -4.26 17.05 2.57
C ALA A 153 -2.85 17.15 1.97
N CYS A 154 -1.82 17.41 2.79
CA CYS A 154 -0.44 17.42 2.34
C CYS A 154 0.03 16.02 1.89
N ALA A 155 -0.37 14.97 2.60
CA ALA A 155 -0.07 13.58 2.21
C ALA A 155 -0.64 13.26 0.83
N LYS A 156 -1.91 13.61 0.59
CA LYS A 156 -2.58 13.44 -0.70
C LYS A 156 -1.94 14.25 -1.82
N ALA A 157 -1.45 15.46 -1.54
CA ALA A 157 -0.69 16.26 -2.51
C ALA A 157 0.62 15.58 -2.91
N GLY A 158 1.32 14.94 -1.96
CA GLY A 158 2.50 14.13 -2.24
C GLY A 158 2.21 12.95 -3.16
N ILE A 159 1.13 12.22 -2.91
CA ILE A 159 0.70 11.10 -3.77
C ILE A 159 0.31 11.60 -5.16
N ALA A 160 -0.42 12.72 -5.25
CA ALA A 160 -0.83 13.30 -6.52
C ALA A 160 0.37 13.63 -7.43
N ALA A 161 1.49 14.06 -6.85
CA ALA A 161 2.70 14.40 -7.60
C ALA A 161 3.42 13.20 -8.24
N ILE A 162 3.11 11.98 -7.81
CA ILE A 162 3.70 10.74 -8.35
C ILE A 162 2.69 9.88 -9.10
N ARG A 163 1.46 10.37 -9.30
CA ARG A 163 0.37 9.57 -9.89
C ARG A 163 0.75 8.95 -11.22
N ASP A 164 1.34 9.73 -12.12
CA ASP A 164 1.73 9.27 -13.46
C ASP A 164 2.82 8.18 -13.43
N GLU A 165 3.50 8.00 -12.29
CA GLU A 165 4.50 6.95 -12.08
C GLU A 165 3.90 5.66 -11.47
N LEU A 166 2.63 5.71 -11.04
CA LEU A 166 1.94 4.60 -10.37
C LEU A 166 1.01 3.82 -11.29
N ASP A 167 0.50 4.44 -12.35
CA ASP A 167 -0.52 3.89 -13.22
C ASP A 167 0.09 3.17 -14.45
N PHE A 168 0.69 1.99 -14.21
CA PHE A 168 1.19 1.12 -15.29
C PHE A 168 0.89 -0.35 -15.00
#